data_59dc409b079bf03fb49aaec66325c0c3
#
_entry.id   59dc409b079bf03fb49aaec66325c0c3
#
_cell.length_a   1.000
_cell.length_b   1.000
_cell.length_c   1.000
_cell.angle_alpha   90.00
_cell.angle_beta   90.00
_cell.angle_gamma   90.00
#
_symmetry.space_group_name_H-M   'P 1'
#
loop_
_entity.id
_entity.type
_entity.pdbx_description
1 polymer ?
#
loop_
_entity_poly.entity_id
_entity_poly.type
_entity_poly.pdbx_seq_one_letter_code
_entity_poly.pdbx_strand_id
1 'polypeptide(L)'
;MKKSLSALALFAALLAGCGQGDNDKHLKVGAIAGTEAQVVEVAKKVAKEKYGLDVEIVSFSDYVTPNVALNDGSIDVNAFQHKPYLDAQIKDRGYKLVPVGNTFVYPIAGYSKKFKHVADLPQGTQVAVPNDPTNLGRSLLLLQKQGLIKLKDNVGLNGTVLDIVDNPKQLKIVELEAAQLPRSLDDVDLAIINTTYASQIDLLPTRDGLFVEDKDSPYVNLIVAREDNKDAEKVKQFVAAYQSDEVYQAADKLFKGGLVKGW
;
A
#
# COMPACT_ATOMS: atom_id res chain seq x y z
N MET A 1 -25.23 -78.89 10.34
CA MET A 1 -25.04 -79.03 8.87
C MET A 1 -25.23 -77.69 8.24
N LYS A 2 -24.13 -77.16 7.68
CA LYS A 2 -24.01 -76.51 6.39
C LYS A 2 -24.74 -75.14 6.16
N LYS A 3 -23.87 -74.08 6.02
CA LYS A 3 -23.85 -73.07 4.96
C LYS A 3 -24.85 -71.93 5.15
N SER A 4 -24.51 -70.61 5.12
CA SER A 4 -23.67 -69.96 4.13
C SER A 4 -23.14 -68.59 4.74
N LEU A 5 -21.87 -68.44 4.60
CA LEU A 5 -21.21 -67.12 4.53
C LEU A 5 -21.57 -66.45 3.21
N SER A 6 -21.42 -65.13 3.20
CA SER A 6 -21.22 -64.25 2.02
C SER A 6 -22.37 -63.29 1.76
N ALA A 7 -22.22 -62.06 2.23
CA ALA A 7 -22.56 -60.81 1.56
C ALA A 7 -22.35 -59.61 2.52
N LEU A 8 -21.09 -59.31 2.82
CA LEU A 8 -20.76 -58.01 3.47
C LEU A 8 -19.40 -57.53 2.96
N ALA A 9 -19.38 -57.10 1.73
CA ALA A 9 -18.25 -56.35 1.16
C ALA A 9 -18.74 -55.67 -0.12
N LEU A 10 -19.17 -54.41 -0.06
CA LEU A 10 -19.16 -53.40 -1.11
C LEU A 10 -19.98 -52.16 -0.69
N PHE A 11 -19.52 -51.41 0.28
CA PHE A 11 -20.02 -50.03 0.48
C PHE A 11 -18.97 -49.18 1.24
N ALA A 12 -17.78 -49.06 0.69
CA ALA A 12 -16.75 -48.19 1.25
C ALA A 12 -15.84 -47.64 0.13
N ALA A 13 -16.42 -46.88 -0.83
CA ALA A 13 -15.62 -46.13 -1.80
C ALA A 13 -16.47 -45.07 -2.51
N LEU A 14 -17.03 -44.10 -1.78
CA LEU A 14 -17.62 -42.88 -2.37
C LEU A 14 -17.65 -41.71 -1.35
N LEU A 15 -16.53 -41.45 -0.67
CA LEU A 15 -16.37 -40.26 0.19
C LEU A 15 -14.95 -39.70 0.04
N ALA A 16 -14.51 -39.50 -1.19
CA ALA A 16 -13.28 -38.75 -1.47
C ALA A 16 -13.51 -37.91 -2.72
N GLY A 17 -14.13 -36.74 -2.58
CA GLY A 17 -14.34 -35.90 -3.71
C GLY A 17 -15.30 -34.70 -3.47
N CYS A 18 -15.24 -34.05 -2.32
CA CYS A 18 -15.92 -32.76 -2.14
C CYS A 18 -15.15 -31.96 -1.09
N GLY A 19 -14.23 -31.10 -1.50
CA GLY A 19 -13.57 -30.22 -0.56
C GLY A 19 -12.41 -29.35 -1.11
N GLN A 20 -12.11 -29.38 -2.40
CA GLN A 20 -11.00 -28.60 -2.93
C GLN A 20 -11.38 -27.57 -4.02
N GLY A 21 -12.59 -27.63 -4.54
CA GLY A 21 -12.97 -26.79 -5.69
C GLY A 21 -13.44 -25.37 -5.36
N ASP A 22 -13.85 -25.10 -4.13
CA ASP A 22 -14.43 -23.79 -3.76
C ASP A 22 -13.37 -22.80 -3.28
N ASN A 23 -12.26 -23.27 -2.75
CA ASN A 23 -11.17 -22.43 -2.21
C ASN A 23 -10.26 -21.84 -3.29
N ASP A 24 -10.21 -22.45 -4.48
CA ASP A 24 -9.34 -22.00 -5.58
C ASP A 24 -9.90 -20.77 -6.34
N LYS A 25 -11.18 -20.46 -6.15
CA LYS A 25 -11.84 -19.30 -6.79
C LYS A 25 -12.18 -18.17 -5.83
N HIS A 26 -11.68 -18.21 -4.62
CA HIS A 26 -11.88 -17.15 -3.63
C HIS A 26 -10.55 -16.59 -3.18
N LEU A 27 -10.43 -15.25 -3.19
CA LEU A 27 -9.20 -14.53 -2.81
C LEU A 27 -9.53 -13.38 -1.87
N LYS A 28 -8.88 -13.34 -0.70
CA LYS A 28 -8.97 -12.22 0.24
C LYS A 28 -7.85 -11.22 -0.02
N VAL A 29 -8.22 -9.98 -0.32
CA VAL A 29 -7.30 -8.89 -0.66
C VAL A 29 -7.36 -7.80 0.38
N GLY A 30 -6.23 -7.54 1.06
CA GLY A 30 -6.07 -6.41 1.97
C GLY A 30 -5.77 -5.12 1.23
N ALA A 31 -6.49 -4.04 1.54
CA ALA A 31 -6.26 -2.71 1.01
C ALA A 31 -6.53 -1.63 2.07
N ILE A 32 -5.94 -0.45 1.91
CA ILE A 32 -6.28 0.68 2.78
C ILE A 32 -7.63 1.25 2.35
N ALA A 33 -8.49 1.49 3.33
CA ALA A 33 -9.81 2.08 3.13
C ALA A 33 -9.72 3.42 2.38
N GLY A 34 -10.73 3.72 1.57
CA GLY A 34 -10.77 4.94 0.76
C GLY A 34 -10.46 4.69 -0.71
N THR A 35 -9.73 5.60 -1.36
CA THR A 35 -9.56 5.59 -2.82
C THR A 35 -8.79 4.38 -3.34
N GLU A 36 -7.80 3.86 -2.60
CA GLU A 36 -7.09 2.63 -2.98
C GLU A 36 -8.03 1.41 -2.97
N ALA A 37 -8.88 1.25 -1.94
CA ALA A 37 -9.86 0.17 -1.91
C ALA A 37 -10.85 0.26 -3.09
N GLN A 38 -11.19 1.46 -3.56
CA GLN A 38 -12.04 1.63 -4.75
C GLN A 38 -11.34 1.13 -6.02
N VAL A 39 -10.02 1.28 -6.13
CA VAL A 39 -9.25 0.68 -7.25
C VAL A 39 -9.30 -0.85 -7.17
N VAL A 40 -9.16 -1.43 -5.97
CA VAL A 40 -9.27 -2.89 -5.76
C VAL A 40 -10.69 -3.39 -6.09
N GLU A 41 -11.75 -2.59 -5.84
CA GLU A 41 -13.13 -2.95 -6.24
C GLU A 41 -13.26 -3.06 -7.78
N VAL A 42 -12.56 -2.23 -8.54
CA VAL A 42 -12.53 -2.37 -10.01
C VAL A 42 -11.78 -3.64 -10.41
N ALA A 43 -10.61 -3.90 -9.79
CA ALA A 43 -9.86 -5.12 -10.04
C ALA A 43 -10.66 -6.40 -9.70
N LYS A 44 -11.45 -6.38 -8.62
CA LYS A 44 -12.40 -7.44 -8.25
C LYS A 44 -13.42 -7.70 -9.36
N LYS A 45 -14.00 -6.66 -9.96
CA LYS A 45 -14.93 -6.80 -11.10
C LYS A 45 -14.25 -7.47 -12.29
N VAL A 46 -13.07 -6.98 -12.67
CA VAL A 46 -12.29 -7.54 -13.77
C VAL A 46 -11.91 -9.00 -13.49
N ALA A 47 -11.49 -9.32 -12.26
CA ALA A 47 -11.15 -10.68 -11.84
C ALA A 47 -12.36 -11.63 -11.95
N LYS A 48 -13.55 -11.16 -11.55
CA LYS A 48 -14.79 -11.94 -11.67
C LYS A 48 -15.17 -12.17 -13.13
N GLU A 49 -15.13 -11.14 -13.95
CA GLU A 49 -15.53 -11.20 -15.36
C GLU A 49 -14.57 -12.05 -16.21
N LYS A 50 -13.26 -11.89 -16.02
CA LYS A 50 -12.25 -12.56 -16.85
C LYS A 50 -11.90 -13.98 -16.38
N TYR A 51 -11.94 -14.23 -15.07
CA TYR A 51 -11.43 -15.48 -14.48
C TYR A 51 -12.45 -16.23 -13.61
N GLY A 52 -13.63 -15.64 -13.36
CA GLY A 52 -14.60 -16.19 -12.41
C GLY A 52 -14.10 -16.14 -10.95
N LEU A 53 -13.06 -15.34 -10.65
CA LEU A 53 -12.45 -15.23 -9.34
C LEU A 53 -13.30 -14.34 -8.44
N ASP A 54 -13.69 -14.86 -7.28
CA ASP A 54 -14.38 -14.12 -6.23
C ASP A 54 -13.34 -13.44 -5.33
N VAL A 55 -13.34 -12.11 -5.32
CA VAL A 55 -12.44 -11.31 -4.47
C VAL A 55 -13.24 -10.74 -3.30
N GLU A 56 -12.76 -11.03 -2.09
CA GLU A 56 -13.20 -10.40 -0.84
C GLU A 56 -12.19 -9.32 -0.47
N ILE A 57 -12.64 -8.07 -0.32
CA ILE A 57 -11.76 -6.96 0.08
C ILE A 57 -11.84 -6.78 1.59
N VAL A 58 -10.68 -6.87 2.23
CA VAL A 58 -10.51 -6.59 3.66
C VAL A 58 -9.87 -5.22 3.80
N SER A 59 -10.64 -4.27 4.34
CA SER A 59 -10.18 -2.88 4.48
C SER A 59 -9.44 -2.66 5.79
N PHE A 60 -8.32 -1.94 5.72
CA PHE A 60 -7.49 -1.53 6.85
C PHE A 60 -7.41 -0.01 6.93
N SER A 61 -7.14 0.51 8.13
CA SER A 61 -7.02 1.95 8.37
C SER A 61 -5.58 2.43 8.57
N ASP A 62 -4.63 1.50 8.69
CA ASP A 62 -3.20 1.77 8.96
C ASP A 62 -2.29 0.92 8.08
N TYR A 63 -0.98 1.22 8.09
CA TYR A 63 0.00 0.50 7.28
C TYR A 63 0.63 -0.73 7.98
N VAL A 64 0.36 -0.96 9.27
CA VAL A 64 0.96 -2.06 10.04
C VAL A 64 0.16 -3.34 9.90
N THR A 65 -1.15 -3.26 10.12
CA THR A 65 -2.05 -4.42 10.22
C THR A 65 -2.19 -5.24 8.93
N PRO A 66 -2.11 -4.67 7.69
CA PRO A 66 -2.24 -5.49 6.49
C PRO A 66 -1.15 -6.56 6.32
N ASN A 67 0.10 -6.26 6.72
CA ASN A 67 1.18 -7.25 6.65
C ASN A 67 1.09 -8.29 7.77
N VAL A 68 0.56 -7.94 8.94
CA VAL A 68 0.25 -8.91 10.00
C VAL A 68 -0.80 -9.90 9.49
N ALA A 69 -1.92 -9.41 8.95
CA ALA A 69 -3.01 -10.24 8.42
C ALA A 69 -2.57 -11.10 7.22
N LEU A 70 -1.65 -10.60 6.39
CA LEU A 70 -1.10 -11.38 5.30
C LEU A 70 -0.19 -12.49 5.81
N ASN A 71 0.71 -12.18 6.75
CA ASN A 71 1.67 -13.15 7.28
C ASN A 71 1.00 -14.26 8.11
N ASP A 72 -0.08 -13.97 8.82
CA ASP A 72 -0.85 -14.97 9.59
C ASP A 72 -1.87 -15.76 8.75
N GLY A 73 -2.07 -15.39 7.47
CA GLY A 73 -2.97 -16.07 6.55
C GLY A 73 -4.43 -15.64 6.63
N SER A 74 -4.76 -14.58 7.38
CA SER A 74 -6.12 -14.02 7.45
C SER A 74 -6.56 -13.39 6.12
N ILE A 75 -5.59 -12.95 5.30
CA ILE A 75 -5.78 -12.53 3.90
C ILE A 75 -4.79 -13.28 2.99
N ASP A 76 -5.09 -13.34 1.70
CA ASP A 76 -4.25 -14.04 0.70
C ASP A 76 -3.18 -13.15 0.08
N VAL A 77 -3.52 -11.89 -0.19
CA VAL A 77 -2.62 -10.85 -0.73
C VAL A 77 -2.96 -9.49 -0.13
N ASN A 78 -2.05 -8.54 -0.22
CA ASN A 78 -2.39 -7.14 0.00
C ASN A 78 -1.88 -6.25 -1.14
N ALA A 79 -2.50 -5.07 -1.30
CA ALA A 79 -2.16 -4.07 -2.31
C ALA A 79 -2.22 -2.67 -1.69
N PHE A 80 -1.12 -2.24 -1.01
CA PHE A 80 -1.09 -0.93 -0.33
C PHE A 80 0.30 -0.34 -0.17
N GLN A 81 1.36 -1.14 -0.28
CA GLN A 81 2.71 -0.79 0.15
C GLN A 81 3.70 -0.72 -1.00
N HIS A 82 4.68 0.16 -0.90
CA HIS A 82 5.78 0.23 -1.83
C HIS A 82 6.95 -0.69 -1.42
N LYS A 83 7.83 -0.98 -2.38
CA LYS A 83 8.92 -1.93 -2.17
C LYS A 83 9.83 -1.60 -0.98
N PRO A 84 10.32 -0.36 -0.76
CA PRO A 84 11.14 -0.05 0.42
C PRO A 84 10.44 -0.36 1.75
N TYR A 85 9.12 -0.12 1.85
CA TYR A 85 8.35 -0.45 3.04
C TYR A 85 8.28 -1.97 3.27
N LEU A 86 7.97 -2.74 2.23
CA LEU A 86 7.95 -4.20 2.31
C LEU A 86 9.31 -4.75 2.77
N ASP A 87 10.41 -4.28 2.16
CA ASP A 87 11.76 -4.73 2.48
C ASP A 87 12.10 -4.46 3.96
N ALA A 88 11.73 -3.29 4.48
CA ALA A 88 11.91 -2.96 5.89
C ALA A 88 11.07 -3.89 6.81
N GLN A 89 9.80 -4.13 6.48
CA GLN A 89 8.93 -5.04 7.24
C GLN A 89 9.45 -6.48 7.26
N ILE A 90 9.96 -6.98 6.14
CA ILE A 90 10.58 -8.31 6.06
C ILE A 90 11.82 -8.36 6.95
N LYS A 91 12.70 -7.36 6.85
CA LYS A 91 13.94 -7.29 7.63
C LYS A 91 13.67 -7.22 9.14
N ASP A 92 12.74 -6.37 9.55
CA ASP A 92 12.55 -6.04 10.96
C ASP A 92 11.65 -7.04 11.69
N ARG A 93 10.72 -7.69 10.98
CA ARG A 93 9.72 -8.60 11.55
C ARG A 93 9.88 -10.06 11.12
N GLY A 94 10.78 -10.34 10.16
CA GLY A 94 11.01 -11.70 9.67
C GLY A 94 9.84 -12.28 8.86
N TYR A 95 8.99 -11.43 8.27
CA TYR A 95 7.87 -11.87 7.46
C TYR A 95 8.32 -12.63 6.21
N LYS A 96 7.56 -13.68 5.86
CA LYS A 96 7.76 -14.46 4.63
C LYS A 96 6.84 -13.96 3.52
N LEU A 97 7.05 -12.72 3.12
CA LEU A 97 6.26 -12.00 2.15
C LEU A 97 7.08 -11.71 0.90
N VAL A 98 6.43 -11.75 -0.26
CA VAL A 98 7.09 -11.49 -1.55
C VAL A 98 6.22 -10.61 -2.44
N PRO A 99 6.80 -9.70 -3.24
CA PRO A 99 6.06 -8.98 -4.26
C PRO A 99 5.67 -9.93 -5.41
N VAL A 100 4.43 -9.86 -5.87
CA VAL A 100 3.89 -10.65 -6.98
C VAL A 100 3.44 -9.80 -8.16
N GLY A 101 3.33 -8.48 -8.00
CA GLY A 101 3.02 -7.54 -9.08
C GLY A 101 3.23 -6.10 -8.64
N ASN A 102 3.58 -5.23 -9.59
CA ASN A 102 3.58 -3.79 -9.38
C ASN A 102 2.16 -3.24 -9.53
N THR A 103 1.89 -2.13 -8.83
CA THR A 103 0.66 -1.35 -9.01
C THR A 103 0.99 0.06 -9.49
N PHE A 104 0.68 1.08 -8.74
CA PHE A 104 0.92 2.47 -9.12
C PHE A 104 2.01 3.12 -8.26
N VAL A 105 2.65 4.15 -8.79
CA VAL A 105 3.34 5.12 -7.96
C VAL A 105 2.31 6.17 -7.54
N TYR A 106 2.19 6.40 -6.26
CA TYR A 106 1.38 7.48 -5.66
C TYR A 106 2.33 8.54 -5.10
N PRO A 107 2.61 9.63 -5.83
CA PRO A 107 3.54 10.65 -5.37
C PRO A 107 3.04 11.28 -4.06
N ILE A 108 3.92 11.39 -3.06
CA ILE A 108 3.60 12.13 -1.84
C ILE A 108 3.73 13.63 -2.07
N ALA A 109 3.08 14.43 -1.23
CA ALA A 109 3.13 15.88 -1.33
C ALA A 109 3.15 16.56 0.04
N GLY A 110 3.64 17.79 0.07
CA GLY A 110 3.53 18.68 1.20
C GLY A 110 2.27 19.54 1.09
N TYR A 111 1.46 19.53 2.14
CA TYR A 111 0.19 20.27 2.23
C TYR A 111 0.21 21.27 3.36
N SER A 112 -0.46 22.41 3.17
CA SER A 112 -0.66 23.41 4.20
C SER A 112 -2.05 24.05 4.07
N LYS A 113 -2.71 24.27 5.19
CA LYS A 113 -3.91 25.12 5.27
C LYS A 113 -3.57 26.61 5.42
N LYS A 114 -2.35 26.91 5.86
CA LYS A 114 -1.94 28.26 6.25
C LYS A 114 -1.15 28.97 5.15
N PHE A 115 -0.36 28.26 4.36
CA PHE A 115 0.58 28.81 3.38
C PHE A 115 0.27 28.31 1.98
N LYS A 116 0.59 29.15 0.98
CA LYS A 116 0.38 28.82 -0.44
C LYS A 116 1.68 28.53 -1.19
N HIS A 117 2.81 29.02 -0.68
CA HIS A 117 4.12 28.83 -1.30
C HIS A 117 5.15 28.44 -0.25
N VAL A 118 6.13 27.62 -0.64
CA VAL A 118 7.24 27.18 0.21
C VAL A 118 8.03 28.39 0.76
N ALA A 119 8.14 29.45 -0.04
CA ALA A 119 8.84 30.69 0.36
C ALA A 119 8.19 31.38 1.57
N ASP A 120 6.87 31.24 1.73
CA ASP A 120 6.09 31.91 2.79
C ASP A 120 6.23 31.21 4.16
N LEU A 121 6.83 30.04 4.21
CA LEU A 121 7.03 29.28 5.45
C LEU A 121 7.96 30.05 6.40
N PRO A 122 7.52 30.37 7.64
CA PRO A 122 8.32 31.16 8.59
C PRO A 122 9.44 30.33 9.23
N GLN A 123 10.29 31.02 9.97
CA GLN A 123 11.23 30.37 10.91
C GLN A 123 10.45 29.58 11.96
N GLY A 124 10.94 28.36 12.30
CA GLY A 124 10.32 27.51 13.29
C GLY A 124 9.06 26.78 12.80
N THR A 125 8.79 26.77 11.48
CA THR A 125 7.69 26.02 10.85
C THR A 125 7.60 24.59 11.41
N GLN A 126 6.41 24.20 11.88
CA GLN A 126 6.12 22.82 12.30
C GLN A 126 5.74 21.97 11.08
N VAL A 127 6.47 20.87 10.89
CA VAL A 127 6.29 19.97 9.76
C VAL A 127 5.95 18.56 10.27
N ALA A 128 4.73 18.10 10.04
CA ALA A 128 4.34 16.74 10.34
C ALA A 128 4.76 15.79 9.19
N VAL A 129 5.33 14.64 9.55
CA VAL A 129 5.82 13.61 8.63
C VAL A 129 5.43 12.22 9.12
N PRO A 130 5.35 11.19 8.24
CA PRO A 130 5.14 9.81 8.68
C PRO A 130 6.27 9.33 9.59
N ASN A 131 5.93 8.49 10.59
CA ASN A 131 6.88 7.96 11.57
C ASN A 131 7.48 6.60 11.19
N ASP A 132 6.98 5.93 10.13
CA ASP A 132 7.63 4.72 9.65
C ASP A 132 8.95 5.08 8.93
N PRO A 133 10.02 4.26 9.09
CA PRO A 133 11.36 4.63 8.63
C PRO A 133 11.43 4.99 7.15
N THR A 134 10.66 4.31 6.31
CA THR A 134 10.74 4.47 4.86
C THR A 134 9.98 5.69 4.34
N ASN A 135 8.78 5.99 4.88
CA ASN A 135 8.07 7.21 4.53
C ASN A 135 8.65 8.44 5.25
N LEU A 136 9.25 8.29 6.44
CA LEU A 136 10.05 9.34 7.07
C LEU A 136 11.22 9.73 6.16
N GLY A 137 12.06 8.78 5.76
CA GLY A 137 13.19 9.05 4.86
C GLY A 137 12.75 9.67 3.54
N ARG A 138 11.66 9.16 2.94
CA ARG A 138 11.03 9.73 1.74
C ARG A 138 10.61 11.19 1.94
N SER A 139 10.00 11.50 3.07
CA SER A 139 9.57 12.87 3.41
C SER A 139 10.75 13.82 3.60
N LEU A 140 11.81 13.36 4.27
CA LEU A 140 13.03 14.16 4.45
C LEU A 140 13.75 14.43 3.12
N LEU A 141 13.80 13.45 2.22
CA LEU A 141 14.32 13.63 0.86
C LEU A 141 13.50 14.65 0.07
N LEU A 142 12.16 14.63 0.22
CA LEU A 142 11.29 15.60 -0.41
C LEU A 142 11.52 17.02 0.15
N LEU A 143 11.67 17.17 1.46
CA LEU A 143 12.02 18.46 2.09
C LEU A 143 13.38 18.97 1.64
N GLN A 144 14.38 18.08 1.53
CA GLN A 144 15.70 18.42 0.99
C GLN A 144 15.62 18.92 -0.45
N LYS A 145 14.83 18.26 -1.29
CA LYS A 145 14.61 18.70 -2.68
C LYS A 145 14.02 20.11 -2.77
N GLN A 146 13.20 20.52 -1.80
CA GLN A 146 12.67 21.87 -1.70
C GLN A 146 13.67 22.89 -1.11
N GLY A 147 14.88 22.47 -0.75
CA GLY A 147 15.88 23.31 -0.11
C GLY A 147 15.52 23.72 1.33
N LEU A 148 14.58 23.00 1.95
CA LEU A 148 14.11 23.28 3.31
C LEU A 148 15.04 22.70 4.39
N ILE A 149 15.72 21.60 4.07
CA ILE A 149 16.75 20.95 4.89
C ILE A 149 17.87 20.44 4.01
N LYS A 150 19.01 20.07 4.62
CA LYS A 150 20.06 19.27 4.01
C LYS A 150 20.32 18.05 4.87
N LEU A 151 20.35 16.88 4.26
CA LEU A 151 20.72 15.60 4.88
C LEU A 151 22.22 15.34 4.70
N LYS A 152 22.81 14.50 5.56
CA LYS A 152 24.13 13.95 5.36
C LYS A 152 24.26 13.29 3.98
N ASP A 153 25.45 13.29 3.42
CA ASP A 153 25.72 12.59 2.18
C ASP A 153 25.47 11.07 2.33
N ASN A 154 24.96 10.45 1.28
CA ASN A 154 24.72 8.99 1.19
C ASN A 154 23.74 8.40 2.23
N VAL A 155 22.82 9.18 2.77
CA VAL A 155 21.78 8.71 3.71
C VAL A 155 20.84 7.67 3.07
N GLY A 156 20.64 7.72 1.75
CA GLY A 156 19.74 6.81 1.05
C GLY A 156 18.27 7.05 1.39
N LEU A 157 17.46 5.97 1.31
CA LEU A 157 16.01 6.06 1.48
C LEU A 157 15.54 6.02 2.95
N ASN A 158 16.43 5.71 3.89
CA ASN A 158 16.09 5.49 5.30
C ASN A 158 16.65 6.58 6.22
N GLY A 159 16.76 7.83 5.70
CA GLY A 159 17.19 8.98 6.49
C GLY A 159 16.27 9.23 7.70
N THR A 160 16.87 9.71 8.79
CA THR A 160 16.17 10.08 10.02
C THR A 160 16.37 11.58 10.30
N VAL A 161 15.64 12.12 11.25
CA VAL A 161 15.81 13.53 11.67
C VAL A 161 17.23 13.82 12.20
N LEU A 162 17.96 12.80 12.67
CA LEU A 162 19.35 12.90 13.12
C LEU A 162 20.35 13.06 11.97
N ASP A 163 19.91 12.84 10.75
CA ASP A 163 20.71 12.99 9.54
C ASP A 163 20.61 14.38 8.92
N ILE A 164 19.81 15.27 9.50
CA ILE A 164 19.70 16.67 9.08
C ILE A 164 20.96 17.42 9.53
N VAL A 165 21.76 17.90 8.56
CA VAL A 165 23.00 18.66 8.82
C VAL A 165 22.82 20.15 8.62
N ASP A 166 21.78 20.58 7.90
CA ASP A 166 21.41 21.98 7.75
C ASP A 166 19.89 22.13 7.78
N ASN A 167 19.40 23.13 8.49
CA ASN A 167 17.99 23.42 8.69
C ASN A 167 17.80 24.94 8.79
N PRO A 168 17.92 25.66 7.65
CA PRO A 168 18.02 27.12 7.64
C PRO A 168 16.75 27.80 8.15
N LYS A 169 15.58 27.17 8.03
CA LYS A 169 14.31 27.68 8.57
C LYS A 169 13.99 27.15 9.97
N GLN A 170 14.89 26.39 10.60
CA GLN A 170 14.69 25.79 11.93
C GLN A 170 13.38 25.01 12.03
N LEU A 171 13.09 24.19 11.00
CA LEU A 171 11.88 23.37 10.94
C LEU A 171 11.82 22.48 12.18
N LYS A 172 10.63 22.37 12.75
CA LYS A 172 10.32 21.44 13.86
C LYS A 172 9.60 20.23 13.27
N ILE A 173 10.34 19.14 13.10
CA ILE A 173 9.80 17.90 12.55
C ILE A 173 9.00 17.17 13.62
N VAL A 174 7.75 16.83 13.30
CA VAL A 174 6.82 16.08 14.15
C VAL A 174 6.49 14.78 13.44
N GLU A 175 6.93 13.66 14.00
CA GLU A 175 6.69 12.33 13.46
C GLU A 175 5.35 11.77 13.96
N LEU A 176 4.45 11.41 13.04
CA LEU A 176 3.11 10.88 13.33
C LEU A 176 2.85 9.62 12.51
N GLU A 177 1.96 8.77 12.98
CA GLU A 177 1.43 7.70 12.14
C GLU A 177 0.80 8.30 10.87
N ALA A 178 1.07 7.68 9.72
CA ALA A 178 0.65 8.21 8.42
C ALA A 178 -0.87 8.49 8.35
N ALA A 179 -1.69 7.64 8.99
CA ALA A 179 -3.14 7.81 9.09
C ALA A 179 -3.58 9.06 9.89
N GLN A 180 -2.71 9.64 10.72
CA GLN A 180 -3.02 10.83 11.53
C GLN A 180 -2.67 12.15 10.83
N LEU A 181 -1.81 12.10 9.80
CA LEU A 181 -1.31 13.28 9.10
C LEU A 181 -2.42 14.17 8.51
N PRO A 182 -3.51 13.65 7.90
CA PRO A 182 -4.58 14.52 7.41
C PRO A 182 -5.20 15.40 8.50
N ARG A 183 -5.34 14.86 9.71
CA ARG A 183 -5.90 15.60 10.87
C ARG A 183 -4.91 16.62 11.43
N SER A 184 -3.62 16.34 11.36
CA SER A 184 -2.58 17.25 11.87
C SER A 184 -2.51 18.58 11.11
N LEU A 185 -3.09 18.68 9.90
CA LEU A 185 -3.14 19.92 9.11
C LEU A 185 -3.83 21.10 9.80
N ASP A 186 -4.63 20.86 10.83
CA ASP A 186 -5.25 21.91 11.64
C ASP A 186 -4.26 22.48 12.67
N ASP A 187 -3.29 21.70 13.10
CA ASP A 187 -2.37 22.04 14.19
C ASP A 187 -1.00 22.48 13.69
N VAL A 188 -0.49 21.89 12.60
CA VAL A 188 0.84 22.18 12.07
C VAL A 188 0.81 23.21 10.92
N ASP A 189 1.99 23.63 10.49
CA ASP A 189 2.13 24.59 9.38
C ASP A 189 2.23 23.88 8.03
N LEU A 190 2.82 22.68 8.01
CA LEU A 190 3.04 21.86 6.84
C LEU A 190 2.91 20.38 7.25
N ALA A 191 2.30 19.55 6.41
CA ALA A 191 2.31 18.10 6.58
C ALA A 191 2.70 17.41 5.27
N ILE A 192 3.61 16.44 5.34
CA ILE A 192 3.93 15.56 4.22
C ILE A 192 3.01 14.33 4.33
N ILE A 193 2.09 14.17 3.39
CA ILE A 193 1.04 13.17 3.49
C ILE A 193 1.09 12.21 2.30
N ASN A 194 1.05 10.92 2.60
CA ASN A 194 0.88 9.88 1.58
C ASN A 194 -0.45 10.07 0.85
N THR A 195 -0.45 9.96 -0.46
CA THR A 195 -1.62 10.17 -1.32
C THR A 195 -2.81 9.29 -0.93
N THR A 196 -2.57 8.08 -0.43
CA THR A 196 -3.58 7.20 0.17
C THR A 196 -4.44 7.91 1.21
N TYR A 197 -3.82 8.62 2.13
CA TYR A 197 -4.53 9.33 3.21
C TYR A 197 -4.98 10.73 2.80
N ALA A 198 -4.21 11.43 1.97
CA ALA A 198 -4.58 12.73 1.44
C ALA A 198 -5.90 12.65 0.64
N SER A 199 -6.05 11.62 -0.20
CA SER A 199 -7.26 11.42 -1.01
C SER A 199 -8.53 11.15 -0.18
N GLN A 200 -8.40 10.64 1.05
CA GLN A 200 -9.55 10.43 1.96
C GLN A 200 -10.18 11.74 2.44
N ILE A 201 -9.46 12.84 2.38
CA ILE A 201 -9.94 14.19 2.69
C ILE A 201 -9.99 15.09 1.45
N ASP A 202 -10.09 14.50 0.26
CA ASP A 202 -10.15 15.15 -1.07
C ASP A 202 -8.93 16.03 -1.38
N LEU A 203 -7.78 15.78 -0.78
CA LEU A 203 -6.53 16.43 -1.18
C LEU A 203 -5.84 15.64 -2.28
N LEU A 204 -5.43 16.34 -3.34
CA LEU A 204 -4.71 15.78 -4.48
C LEU A 204 -3.32 16.41 -4.56
N PRO A 205 -2.26 15.60 -4.76
CA PRO A 205 -0.89 16.11 -4.82
C PRO A 205 -0.71 17.26 -5.81
N THR A 206 -1.22 17.09 -7.03
CA THR A 206 -1.05 18.05 -8.13
C THR A 206 -1.94 19.29 -8.06
N ARG A 207 -3.05 19.24 -7.29
CA ARG A 207 -3.99 20.35 -7.14
C ARG A 207 -3.70 21.17 -5.88
N ASP A 208 -3.44 20.48 -4.77
CA ASP A 208 -3.46 21.06 -3.43
C ASP A 208 -2.09 21.08 -2.74
N GLY A 209 -1.11 20.32 -3.28
CA GLY A 209 0.24 20.28 -2.72
C GLY A 209 1.00 21.58 -2.96
N LEU A 210 1.69 22.10 -1.93
CA LEU A 210 2.68 23.15 -2.08
C LEU A 210 3.84 22.68 -2.96
N PHE A 211 4.18 21.42 -2.84
CA PHE A 211 5.16 20.70 -3.65
C PHE A 211 4.82 19.21 -3.67
N VAL A 212 5.26 18.56 -4.72
CA VAL A 212 4.93 17.15 -5.00
C VAL A 212 6.22 16.39 -5.33
N GLU A 213 6.28 15.15 -4.94
CA GLU A 213 7.32 14.21 -5.35
C GLU A 213 7.32 14.02 -6.88
N ASP A 214 8.49 13.76 -7.46
CA ASP A 214 8.60 13.46 -8.89
C ASP A 214 7.88 12.15 -9.24
N LYS A 215 7.44 12.10 -10.49
CA LYS A 215 6.83 10.88 -11.05
C LYS A 215 7.84 9.74 -11.21
N ASP A 216 9.12 10.05 -11.38
CA ASP A 216 10.22 9.08 -11.44
C ASP A 216 10.68 8.77 -10.02
N SER A 217 9.95 7.89 -9.36
CA SER A 217 10.07 7.58 -7.94
C SER A 217 10.29 6.08 -7.71
N PRO A 218 11.19 5.67 -6.80
CA PRO A 218 11.42 4.25 -6.47
C PRO A 218 10.28 3.63 -5.64
N TYR A 219 9.25 4.41 -5.30
CA TYR A 219 8.18 4.02 -4.39
C TYR A 219 6.96 3.46 -5.13
N VAL A 220 7.19 2.58 -6.13
CA VAL A 220 6.09 1.85 -6.76
C VAL A 220 5.41 0.94 -5.73
N ASN A 221 4.09 1.00 -5.66
CA ASN A 221 3.30 0.11 -4.83
C ASN A 221 3.19 -1.28 -5.45
N LEU A 222 2.91 -2.26 -4.62
CA LEU A 222 3.01 -3.68 -4.91
C LEU A 222 1.72 -4.40 -4.54
N ILE A 223 1.44 -5.47 -5.27
CA ILE A 223 0.66 -6.60 -4.77
C ILE A 223 1.65 -7.56 -4.11
N VAL A 224 1.37 -7.92 -2.86
CA VAL A 224 2.26 -8.75 -2.04
C VAL A 224 1.51 -10.00 -1.62
N ALA A 225 2.17 -11.14 -1.69
CA ALA A 225 1.69 -12.45 -1.26
C ALA A 225 2.63 -13.05 -0.22
N ARG A 226 2.25 -14.17 0.39
CA ARG A 226 3.17 -15.02 1.15
C ARG A 226 4.02 -15.88 0.21
N GLU A 227 5.17 -16.33 0.68
CA GLU A 227 6.03 -17.25 -0.07
C GLU A 227 5.32 -18.56 -0.45
N ASP A 228 4.40 -19.04 0.39
CA ASP A 228 3.69 -20.31 0.22
C ASP A 228 2.52 -20.26 -0.78
N ASN A 229 1.96 -19.07 -1.05
CA ASN A 229 0.84 -18.90 -1.97
C ASN A 229 1.13 -18.05 -3.22
N LYS A 230 2.34 -17.50 -3.35
CA LYS A 230 2.71 -16.59 -4.46
C LYS A 230 2.47 -17.12 -5.85
N ASP A 231 2.59 -18.45 -6.02
CA ASP A 231 2.44 -19.13 -7.30
C ASP A 231 1.01 -19.65 -7.55
N ALA A 232 0.08 -19.45 -6.60
CA ALA A 232 -1.31 -19.88 -6.73
C ALA A 232 -1.99 -19.19 -7.92
N GLU A 233 -2.78 -19.94 -8.68
CA GLU A 233 -3.44 -19.42 -9.89
C GLU A 233 -4.34 -18.22 -9.59
N LYS A 234 -5.08 -18.24 -8.46
CA LYS A 234 -5.91 -17.12 -8.01
C LYS A 234 -5.12 -15.83 -7.77
N VAL A 235 -3.87 -15.92 -7.30
CA VAL A 235 -2.98 -14.77 -7.10
C VAL A 235 -2.55 -14.20 -8.45
N LYS A 236 -2.13 -15.06 -9.40
CA LYS A 236 -1.75 -14.64 -10.76
C LYS A 236 -2.91 -13.99 -11.50
N GLN A 237 -4.11 -14.56 -11.39
CA GLN A 237 -5.33 -14.00 -11.98
C GLN A 237 -5.68 -12.63 -11.42
N PHE A 238 -5.54 -12.44 -10.10
CA PHE A 238 -5.77 -11.14 -9.47
C PHE A 238 -4.74 -10.09 -9.93
N VAL A 239 -3.45 -10.44 -9.98
CA VAL A 239 -2.40 -9.56 -10.52
C VAL A 239 -2.73 -9.15 -11.95
N ALA A 240 -3.09 -10.09 -12.82
CA ALA A 240 -3.47 -9.80 -14.20
C ALA A 240 -4.72 -8.93 -14.31
N ALA A 241 -5.72 -9.13 -13.43
CA ALA A 241 -6.91 -8.30 -13.36
C ALA A 241 -6.57 -6.87 -12.90
N TYR A 242 -5.73 -6.74 -11.87
CA TYR A 242 -5.31 -5.43 -11.34
C TYR A 242 -4.51 -4.63 -12.37
N GLN A 243 -3.64 -5.28 -13.12
CA GLN A 243 -2.79 -4.66 -14.15
C GLN A 243 -3.51 -4.47 -15.50
N SER A 244 -4.83 -4.49 -15.52
CA SER A 244 -5.62 -4.25 -16.73
C SER A 244 -5.78 -2.76 -17.05
N ASP A 245 -6.09 -2.46 -18.31
CA ASP A 245 -6.35 -1.08 -18.74
C ASP A 245 -7.62 -0.52 -18.08
N GLU A 246 -8.62 -1.37 -17.80
CA GLU A 246 -9.85 -1.00 -17.08
C GLU A 246 -9.53 -0.47 -15.68
N VAL A 247 -8.64 -1.14 -14.95
CA VAL A 247 -8.21 -0.72 -13.61
C VAL A 247 -7.37 0.55 -13.70
N TYR A 248 -6.45 0.65 -14.67
CA TYR A 248 -5.67 1.87 -14.88
C TYR A 248 -6.55 3.09 -15.15
N GLN A 249 -7.49 2.98 -16.07
CA GLN A 249 -8.41 4.09 -16.40
C GLN A 249 -9.27 4.51 -15.21
N ALA A 250 -9.74 3.55 -14.41
CA ALA A 250 -10.50 3.83 -13.20
C ALA A 250 -9.63 4.52 -12.14
N ALA A 251 -8.41 4.03 -11.91
CA ALA A 251 -7.45 4.61 -10.97
C ALA A 251 -7.07 6.03 -11.39
N ASP A 252 -6.77 6.26 -12.68
CA ASP A 252 -6.43 7.59 -13.20
C ASP A 252 -7.57 8.59 -12.98
N LYS A 253 -8.82 8.16 -13.18
CA LYS A 253 -10.01 8.97 -12.90
C LYS A 253 -10.18 9.26 -11.40
N LEU A 254 -10.01 8.25 -10.53
CA LEU A 254 -10.16 8.38 -9.08
C LEU A 254 -9.12 9.33 -8.49
N PHE A 255 -7.87 9.23 -8.96
CA PHE A 255 -6.76 10.08 -8.50
C PHE A 255 -6.52 11.30 -9.39
N LYS A 256 -7.43 11.57 -10.36
CA LYS A 256 -7.42 12.75 -11.25
C LYS A 256 -6.06 12.99 -11.91
N GLY A 257 -5.43 11.94 -12.43
CA GLY A 257 -4.10 11.99 -13.05
C GLY A 257 -2.93 12.12 -12.06
N GLY A 258 -3.19 11.97 -10.76
CA GLY A 258 -2.20 12.09 -9.69
C GLY A 258 -1.41 10.82 -9.40
N LEU A 259 -1.44 9.82 -10.28
CA LEU A 259 -0.70 8.57 -10.15
C LEU A 259 0.14 8.25 -11.40
N VAL A 260 1.05 7.28 -11.28
CA VAL A 260 1.84 6.76 -12.40
C VAL A 260 1.69 5.25 -12.46
N LYS A 261 1.51 4.73 -13.67
CA LYS A 261 1.45 3.28 -13.92
C LYS A 261 2.81 2.65 -13.63
N GLY A 262 2.84 1.59 -12.82
CA GLY A 262 4.07 0.94 -12.35
C GLY A 262 4.45 -0.36 -13.07
N TRP A 263 3.71 -0.78 -14.13
CA TRP A 263 3.94 -2.00 -14.91
C TRP A 263 3.95 -1.74 -16.41
#